data_3986528efa1284fb51dc278beb3ae0ff
#
_entry.id   3986528efa1284fb51dc278beb3ae0ff
#
_cell.length_a   1.000
_cell.length_b   1.000
_cell.length_c   1.000
_cell.angle_alpha   90.00
_cell.angle_beta   90.00
_cell.angle_gamma   90.00
#
_symmetry.space_group_name_H-M   'P 1'
#
loop_
_entity.id
_entity.type
_entity.pdbx_description
1 polymer ?
#
loop_
_entity_poly.entity_id
_entity_poly.type
_entity_poly.pdbx_seq_one_letter_code
_entity_poly.pdbx_strand_id
1 'polypeptide(L)'
;MPYQVNIANIVSTDLGKVIGTGQCVAFVEHAASTPLTASWKRGRLVKGDVTVAEGTAIAVFDPSGVYGNHTDGRSHGAIYVSQTALGLVVYDQWTGQPVHQRTIWFRDSSYTGHAVNDGKQFYVVE
;
A
#
# COMPACT_ATOMS: atom_id res chain seq x y z
N MET A 1 13.29 1.86 9.76
CA MET A 1 13.44 0.57 9.03
C MET A 1 12.13 0.24 8.35
N PRO A 2 12.09 0.02 7.05
CA PRO A 2 10.86 -0.36 6.37
C PRO A 2 10.43 -1.78 6.77
N TYR A 3 9.13 -2.04 6.67
CA TYR A 3 8.55 -3.36 6.91
C TYR A 3 8.42 -4.10 5.58
N GLN A 4 8.87 -5.35 5.53
CA GLN A 4 8.94 -6.12 4.29
C GLN A 4 8.45 -7.55 4.51
N VAL A 5 7.92 -8.14 3.44
CA VAL A 5 7.51 -9.55 3.40
C VAL A 5 8.05 -10.19 2.13
N ASN A 6 8.28 -11.50 2.19
CA ASN A 6 8.56 -12.28 0.98
C ASN A 6 7.25 -12.44 0.20
N ILE A 7 7.20 -11.91 -1.02
CA ILE A 7 6.01 -11.94 -1.89
C ILE A 7 5.50 -13.38 -2.09
N ALA A 8 6.38 -14.37 -2.12
CA ALA A 8 5.97 -15.76 -2.28
C ALA A 8 5.01 -16.22 -1.16
N ASN A 9 5.14 -15.66 0.05
CA ASN A 9 4.20 -15.97 1.14
C ASN A 9 2.80 -15.44 0.86
N ILE A 10 2.69 -14.24 0.26
CA ILE A 10 1.40 -13.68 -0.13
C ILE A 10 0.74 -14.56 -1.19
N VAL A 11 1.49 -14.94 -2.23
CA VAL A 11 0.97 -15.77 -3.31
C VAL A 11 0.49 -17.13 -2.79
N SER A 12 1.24 -17.75 -1.87
CA SER A 12 0.94 -19.10 -1.38
C SER A 12 -0.16 -19.14 -0.33
N THR A 13 -0.33 -18.08 0.49
CA THR A 13 -1.24 -18.13 1.64
C THR A 13 -2.38 -17.12 1.62
N ASP A 14 -2.20 -15.96 0.98
CA ASP A 14 -3.11 -14.82 1.12
C ASP A 14 -3.92 -14.52 -0.14
N LEU A 15 -3.35 -14.77 -1.31
CA LEU A 15 -3.95 -14.38 -2.59
C LEU A 15 -5.33 -15.00 -2.76
N GLY A 16 -6.33 -14.16 -3.06
CA GLY A 16 -7.72 -14.58 -3.24
C GLY A 16 -8.49 -14.73 -1.94
N LYS A 17 -7.88 -14.47 -0.79
CA LYS A 17 -8.52 -14.58 0.53
C LYS A 17 -8.79 -13.21 1.12
N VAL A 18 -9.76 -13.17 2.04
CA VAL A 18 -10.01 -12.00 2.87
C VAL A 18 -9.19 -12.15 4.15
N ILE A 19 -8.26 -11.22 4.39
CA ILE A 19 -7.37 -11.26 5.54
C ILE A 19 -7.92 -10.36 6.66
N GLY A 20 -8.02 -10.93 7.86
CA GLY A 20 -8.51 -10.21 9.04
C GLY A 20 -9.90 -9.63 8.82
N THR A 21 -10.08 -8.35 9.11
CA THR A 21 -11.36 -7.63 8.94
C THR A 21 -11.74 -7.37 7.48
N GLY A 22 -10.84 -7.64 6.53
CA GLY A 22 -11.05 -7.32 5.12
C GLY A 22 -10.61 -5.91 4.73
N GLN A 23 -10.21 -5.09 5.69
CA GLN A 23 -9.67 -3.75 5.41
C GLN A 23 -8.23 -3.83 4.92
N CYS A 24 -7.79 -2.82 4.17
CA CYS A 24 -6.45 -2.80 3.59
C CYS A 24 -5.34 -2.93 4.64
N VAL A 25 -5.48 -2.23 5.75
CA VAL A 25 -4.46 -2.25 6.81
C VAL A 25 -4.35 -3.61 7.50
N ALA A 26 -5.45 -4.36 7.61
CA ALA A 26 -5.42 -5.70 8.20
C ALA A 26 -4.53 -6.64 7.37
N PHE A 27 -4.58 -6.53 6.05
CA PHE A 27 -3.70 -7.29 5.17
C PHE A 27 -2.23 -6.89 5.35
N VAL A 28 -1.93 -5.58 5.35
CA VAL A 28 -0.55 -5.10 5.49
C VAL A 28 0.03 -5.51 6.84
N GLU A 29 -0.73 -5.37 7.92
CA GLU A 29 -0.31 -5.78 9.26
C GLU A 29 -0.02 -7.28 9.33
N HIS A 30 -0.87 -8.09 8.73
CA HIS A 30 -0.68 -9.54 8.66
C HIS A 30 0.56 -9.90 7.80
N ALA A 31 0.64 -9.36 6.60
CA ALA A 31 1.67 -9.74 5.63
C ALA A 31 3.08 -9.31 6.05
N ALA A 32 3.25 -8.06 6.44
CA ALA A 32 4.55 -7.48 6.71
C ALA A 32 4.86 -7.32 8.20
N SER A 33 3.99 -7.81 9.07
CA SER A 33 4.14 -7.73 10.54
C SER A 33 4.37 -6.30 11.01
N THR A 34 3.63 -5.33 10.43
CA THR A 34 3.72 -3.95 10.85
C THR A 34 3.04 -3.77 12.21
N PRO A 35 3.42 -2.73 12.99
CA PRO A 35 2.63 -2.34 14.14
C PRO A 35 1.25 -1.81 13.70
N LEU A 36 0.39 -1.47 14.66
CA LEU A 36 -0.87 -0.81 14.36
C LEU A 36 -0.62 0.53 13.64
N THR A 37 -1.58 0.95 12.83
CA THR A 37 -1.44 2.12 11.95
C THR A 37 -1.11 3.42 12.68
N ALA A 38 -1.49 3.55 13.96
CA ALA A 38 -1.13 4.70 14.77
C ALA A 38 0.39 4.88 14.94
N SER A 39 1.16 3.80 14.78
CA SER A 39 2.61 3.81 14.87
C SER A 39 3.30 3.92 13.51
N TRP A 40 2.56 3.90 12.42
CA TRP A 40 3.16 4.03 11.07
C TRP A 40 3.72 5.43 10.88
N LYS A 41 4.92 5.48 10.32
CA LYS A 41 5.58 6.74 9.98
C LYS A 41 5.82 6.80 8.48
N ARG A 42 5.64 7.99 7.92
CA ARG A 42 5.88 8.21 6.50
C ARG A 42 7.36 8.18 6.21
N GLY A 43 7.79 7.22 5.42
CA GLY A 43 9.14 7.14 4.88
C GLY A 43 9.27 7.89 3.55
N ARG A 44 10.13 7.39 2.68
CA ARG A 44 10.38 8.05 1.40
C ARG A 44 9.27 7.78 0.37
N LEU A 45 9.18 8.67 -0.61
CA LEU A 45 8.23 8.54 -1.72
C LEU A 45 8.57 7.30 -2.55
N VAL A 46 7.56 6.52 -2.93
CA VAL A 46 7.77 5.28 -3.70
C VAL A 46 8.01 5.56 -5.18
N LYS A 47 7.23 6.46 -5.79
CA LYS A 47 7.35 6.76 -7.22
C LYS A 47 8.77 7.18 -7.59
N GLY A 48 9.37 6.46 -8.54
CA GLY A 48 10.70 6.77 -9.06
C GLY A 48 11.85 6.30 -8.19
N ASP A 49 11.59 5.73 -7.01
CA ASP A 49 12.65 5.21 -6.13
C ASP A 49 12.92 3.74 -6.45
N VAL A 50 13.99 3.49 -7.20
CA VAL A 50 14.38 2.14 -7.61
C VAL A 50 14.95 1.29 -6.47
N THR A 51 15.16 1.89 -5.29
CA THR A 51 15.69 1.19 -4.12
C THR A 51 14.60 0.59 -3.24
N VAL A 52 13.33 0.87 -3.51
CA VAL A 52 12.23 0.25 -2.77
C VAL A 52 12.18 -1.24 -3.13
N ALA A 53 12.35 -2.09 -2.13
CA ALA A 53 12.41 -3.54 -2.34
C ALA A 53 11.01 -4.12 -2.55
N GLU A 54 10.93 -5.16 -3.39
CA GLU A 54 9.72 -5.99 -3.49
C GLU A 54 9.32 -6.49 -2.11
N GLY A 55 8.03 -6.41 -1.80
CA GLY A 55 7.49 -6.82 -0.49
C GLY A 55 7.44 -5.72 0.55
N THR A 56 7.83 -4.50 0.23
CA THR A 56 7.80 -3.36 1.17
C THR A 56 6.38 -2.89 1.42
N ALA A 57 6.01 -2.67 2.68
CA ALA A 57 4.75 -2.05 3.06
C ALA A 57 4.76 -0.58 2.66
N ILE A 58 3.72 -0.14 1.95
CA ILE A 58 3.56 1.24 1.49
C ILE A 58 2.16 1.74 1.84
N ALA A 59 1.99 3.06 1.92
CA ALA A 59 0.69 3.64 2.26
C ALA A 59 0.59 5.09 1.78
N VAL A 60 -0.66 5.57 1.71
CA VAL A 60 -0.98 6.99 1.56
C VAL A 60 -1.08 7.59 2.96
N PHE A 61 -0.33 8.65 3.21
CA PHE A 61 -0.31 9.36 4.49
C PHE A 61 -0.97 10.73 4.33
N ASP A 62 -1.47 11.27 5.44
CA ASP A 62 -1.90 12.66 5.49
C ASP A 62 -0.71 13.60 5.29
N PRO A 63 -0.92 14.87 4.89
CA PRO A 63 0.18 15.83 4.74
C PRO A 63 1.05 15.99 5.99
N SER A 64 0.48 15.71 7.17
CA SER A 64 1.22 15.74 8.44
C SER A 64 2.21 14.57 8.62
N GLY A 65 2.14 13.55 7.76
CA GLY A 65 2.95 12.33 7.87
C GLY A 65 2.32 11.25 8.75
N VAL A 66 1.09 11.45 9.18
CA VAL A 66 0.32 10.48 9.98
C VAL A 66 -0.54 9.64 9.04
N TYR A 67 -0.69 8.35 9.35
CA TYR A 67 -1.68 7.53 8.67
C TYR A 67 -3.06 7.82 9.28
N GLY A 68 -3.90 8.56 8.56
CA GLY A 68 -5.16 9.08 9.09
C GLY A 68 -6.28 8.05 9.22
N ASN A 69 -6.12 6.89 8.60
CA ASN A 69 -7.12 5.82 8.61
C ASN A 69 -8.52 6.29 8.16
N HIS A 70 -8.54 7.16 7.16
CA HIS A 70 -9.78 7.69 6.60
C HIS A 70 -10.50 6.64 5.75
N THR A 71 -11.82 6.78 5.64
CA THR A 71 -12.66 5.88 4.84
C THR A 71 -13.21 6.52 3.56
N ASP A 72 -12.73 7.71 3.23
CA ASP A 72 -13.23 8.54 2.12
C ASP A 72 -12.27 8.61 0.92
N GLY A 73 -11.35 7.65 0.80
CA GLY A 73 -10.39 7.59 -0.32
C GLY A 73 -9.08 8.32 -0.07
N ARG A 74 -8.81 8.76 1.18
CA ARG A 74 -7.55 9.42 1.55
C ARG A 74 -6.53 8.50 2.20
N SER A 75 -6.91 7.30 2.60
CA SER A 75 -6.04 6.36 3.32
C SER A 75 -6.09 4.98 2.69
N HIS A 76 -4.93 4.38 2.43
CA HIS A 76 -4.81 3.03 1.91
C HIS A 76 -3.42 2.49 2.19
N GLY A 77 -3.33 1.20 2.48
CA GLY A 77 -2.07 0.48 2.62
C GLY A 77 -1.98 -0.65 1.61
N ALA A 78 -0.77 -0.99 1.20
CA ALA A 78 -0.52 -2.03 0.22
C ALA A 78 0.87 -2.63 0.41
N ILE A 79 1.13 -3.75 -0.28
CA ILE A 79 2.48 -4.34 -0.37
C ILE A 79 3.01 -4.10 -1.78
N TYR A 80 4.15 -3.43 -1.86
CA TYR A 80 4.81 -3.05 -3.11
C TYR A 80 5.40 -4.28 -3.81
N VAL A 81 5.20 -4.38 -5.13
CA VAL A 81 5.84 -5.40 -5.96
C VAL A 81 6.90 -4.77 -6.86
N SER A 82 6.51 -3.84 -7.69
CA SER A 82 7.38 -3.20 -8.67
C SER A 82 6.76 -1.91 -9.18
N GLN A 83 7.49 -1.19 -10.03
CA GLN A 83 6.92 -0.03 -10.70
C GLN A 83 7.45 0.09 -12.13
N THR A 84 6.66 0.77 -12.95
CA THR A 84 7.03 1.17 -14.30
C THR A 84 6.93 2.70 -14.40
N ALA A 85 7.15 3.26 -15.57
CA ALA A 85 6.91 4.69 -15.80
C ALA A 85 5.44 5.08 -15.62
N LEU A 86 4.52 4.12 -15.61
CA LEU A 86 3.07 4.36 -15.62
C LEU A 86 2.39 4.14 -14.27
N GLY A 87 2.96 3.33 -13.38
CA GLY A 87 2.30 3.03 -12.12
C GLY A 87 3.06 2.09 -11.22
N LEU A 88 2.46 1.84 -10.05
CA LEU A 88 2.92 0.87 -9.04
C LEU A 88 2.16 -0.44 -9.20
N VAL A 89 2.86 -1.56 -9.14
CA VAL A 89 2.24 -2.89 -9.01
C VAL A 89 2.28 -3.26 -7.54
N VAL A 90 1.13 -3.64 -6.99
CA VAL A 90 0.98 -3.93 -5.57
C VAL A 90 0.12 -5.17 -5.34
N TYR A 91 0.21 -5.73 -4.13
CA TYR A 91 -0.84 -6.56 -3.55
C TYR A 91 -1.58 -5.73 -2.52
N ASP A 92 -2.91 -5.79 -2.56
CA ASP A 92 -3.76 -5.11 -1.58
C ASP A 92 -5.12 -5.80 -1.47
N GLN A 93 -5.90 -5.35 -0.49
CA GLN A 93 -7.31 -5.70 -0.34
C GLN A 93 -8.07 -4.49 0.18
N TRP A 94 -9.37 -4.52 0.06
CA TRP A 94 -10.30 -3.60 0.75
C TRP A 94 -11.61 -4.32 0.99
N THR A 95 -12.52 -3.71 1.73
CA THR A 95 -13.82 -4.31 2.02
C THR A 95 -14.55 -4.64 0.72
N GLY A 96 -14.85 -5.92 0.54
CA GLY A 96 -15.48 -6.42 -0.67
C GLY A 96 -14.51 -6.90 -1.76
N GLN A 97 -13.20 -6.69 -1.58
CA GLN A 97 -12.16 -7.14 -2.51
C GLN A 97 -11.11 -7.95 -1.77
N PRO A 98 -11.09 -9.29 -1.94
CA PRO A 98 -10.01 -10.13 -1.39
C PRO A 98 -8.64 -9.73 -1.91
N VAL A 99 -7.58 -10.20 -1.26
CA VAL A 99 -6.20 -9.94 -1.67
C VAL A 99 -6.02 -10.25 -3.15
N HIS A 100 -5.52 -9.28 -3.90
CA HIS A 100 -5.26 -9.38 -5.33
C HIS A 100 -4.04 -8.55 -5.71
N GLN A 101 -3.52 -8.77 -6.91
CA GLN A 101 -2.50 -7.92 -7.50
C GLN A 101 -3.17 -6.91 -8.43
N ARG A 102 -2.76 -5.65 -8.35
CA ARG A 102 -3.22 -4.63 -9.29
C ARG A 102 -2.15 -3.59 -9.55
N THR A 103 -2.38 -2.76 -10.57
CA THR A 103 -1.56 -1.59 -10.85
C THR A 103 -2.29 -0.34 -10.38
N ILE A 104 -1.61 0.50 -9.61
CA ILE A 104 -2.09 1.83 -9.22
C ILE A 104 -1.38 2.84 -10.10
N TRP A 105 -2.12 3.44 -11.04
CA TRP A 105 -1.54 4.32 -12.05
C TRP A 105 -1.06 5.63 -11.45
N PHE A 106 0.03 6.19 -12.00
CA PHE A 106 0.42 7.57 -11.69
C PHE A 106 -0.52 8.51 -12.44
N ARG A 107 -1.24 9.34 -11.70
CA ARG A 107 -2.21 10.28 -12.28
C ARG A 107 -1.53 11.61 -12.56
N ASP A 108 -2.03 12.32 -13.56
CA ASP A 108 -1.54 13.66 -13.87
C ASP A 108 -2.24 14.73 -13.02
N SER A 109 -1.86 16.00 -13.22
CA SER A 109 -2.38 17.13 -12.42
C SER A 109 -3.86 17.40 -12.64
N SER A 110 -4.48 16.86 -13.68
CA SER A 110 -5.92 17.01 -13.94
C SER A 110 -6.76 16.01 -13.15
N TYR A 111 -6.14 15.03 -12.51
CA TYR A 111 -6.87 14.00 -11.77
C TYR A 111 -7.55 14.59 -10.53
N THR A 112 -8.84 14.33 -10.39
CA THR A 112 -9.67 14.81 -9.29
C THR A 112 -10.25 13.67 -8.44
N GLY A 113 -9.85 12.42 -8.69
CA GLY A 113 -10.31 11.27 -7.94
C GLY A 113 -9.60 11.09 -6.60
N HIS A 114 -9.82 9.94 -5.97
CA HIS A 114 -9.26 9.64 -4.64
C HIS A 114 -7.75 9.43 -4.69
N ALA A 115 -7.05 9.90 -3.66
CA ALA A 115 -5.60 9.74 -3.52
C ALA A 115 -5.17 8.26 -3.55
N VAL A 116 -5.99 7.36 -3.02
CA VAL A 116 -5.69 5.92 -2.99
C VAL A 116 -5.61 5.28 -4.39
N ASN A 117 -6.13 5.95 -5.41
CA ASN A 117 -6.07 5.51 -6.81
C ASN A 117 -4.98 6.24 -7.61
N ASP A 118 -4.09 6.96 -6.95
CA ASP A 118 -2.97 7.66 -7.55
C ASP A 118 -1.66 7.15 -6.96
N GLY A 119 -0.88 6.42 -7.75
CA GLY A 119 0.38 5.84 -7.31
C GLY A 119 1.41 6.85 -6.81
N LYS A 120 1.29 8.13 -7.20
CA LYS A 120 2.17 9.21 -6.73
C LYS A 120 2.01 9.51 -5.24
N GLN A 121 0.94 9.05 -4.61
CA GLN A 121 0.58 9.39 -3.23
C GLN A 121 1.15 8.39 -2.21
N PHE A 122 1.85 7.36 -2.65
CA PHE A 122 2.32 6.29 -1.77
C PHE A 122 3.73 6.54 -1.27
N TYR A 123 3.93 6.26 0.01
CA TYR A 123 5.21 6.36 0.71
C TYR A 123 5.51 5.04 1.42
N VAL A 124 6.78 4.76 1.65
CA VAL A 124 7.21 3.61 2.46
C VAL A 124 6.72 3.78 3.89
N VAL A 125 6.18 2.71 4.46
CA VAL A 125 5.79 2.67 5.89
C VAL A 125 7.04 2.39 6.72
N GLU A 126 7.28 3.24 7.71
CA GLU A 126 8.40 3.08 8.64
C GLU A 126 7.98 3.20 10.10
#